data_5e23a384e6321916bbf603abc5ae04b1
#
_entry.id   5e23a384e6321916bbf603abc5ae04b1
#
_cell.length_a   1.000
_cell.length_b   1.000
_cell.length_c   1.000
_cell.angle_alpha   90.00
_cell.angle_beta   90.00
_cell.angle_gamma   90.00
#
_symmetry.space_group_name_H-M   'P 1'
#
loop_
_entity.id
_entity.type
_entity.pdbx_description
1 polymer ?
#
loop_
_entity_poly.entity_id
_entity_poly.type
_entity_poly.pdbx_seq_one_letter_code
_entity_poly.pdbx_strand_id
1 'polypeptide(L)'
;MRAIQQAYHQFWRMSAIAPGVMLLLAMGGCGMNGANVTDEDLETSVCGKFREPLAFWQFRSAAGMADERRIRSIRDIERLSFATRDGRVLGGYKLRAAHPRGYLLVAQGNAMLADTIIGILAYFRDRDLDVHVYDYRGYGLSEGKSRLKAIVSDYRDIVTSLNARGYARRYLYGMSMGGVILTNAVGAGGGYDALVIDSSPSRISGLGCPESYDPVRHIPPDASRLMVIMGSRDRVIPPPAIEELAHAVRDRGGRVLQSPDFSHPLQDYDPAIRQRRFREVAEFLLR
;
A
#
# COMPACT_ATOMS: atom_id res chain seq x y z
N MET A 1 9.41 -16.15 6.17
CA MET A 1 8.18 -15.87 6.95
C MET A 1 8.47 -15.49 8.40
N ARG A 2 9.22 -16.26 9.18
CA ARG A 2 9.57 -15.88 10.58
C ARG A 2 10.26 -14.52 10.71
N ALA A 3 11.12 -14.14 9.79
CA ALA A 3 11.82 -12.85 9.79
C ALA A 3 10.87 -11.65 9.60
N ILE A 4 9.84 -11.78 8.78
CA ILE A 4 8.82 -10.74 8.55
C ILE A 4 7.98 -10.55 9.80
N GLN A 5 7.56 -11.63 10.45
CA GLN A 5 6.84 -11.58 11.73
C GLN A 5 7.70 -10.97 12.84
N GLN A 6 8.98 -11.32 12.93
CA GLN A 6 9.90 -10.73 13.91
C GLN A 6 10.12 -9.22 13.68
N ALA A 7 10.33 -8.79 12.43
CA ALA A 7 10.49 -7.37 12.10
C ALA A 7 9.22 -6.56 12.47
N TYR A 8 8.04 -7.10 12.20
CA TYR A 8 6.77 -6.47 12.57
C TYR A 8 6.56 -6.41 14.09
N HIS A 9 6.82 -7.51 14.81
CA HIS A 9 6.72 -7.53 16.28
C HIS A 9 7.76 -6.65 16.97
N GLN A 10 8.97 -6.54 16.44
CA GLN A 10 9.99 -5.62 16.97
C GLN A 10 9.58 -4.16 16.75
N PHE A 11 9.02 -3.83 15.60
CA PHE A 11 8.51 -2.49 15.31
C PHE A 11 7.41 -2.06 16.30
N TRP A 12 6.44 -2.95 16.59
CA TRP A 12 5.37 -2.70 17.57
C TRP A 12 5.88 -2.66 19.02
N ARG A 13 6.88 -3.46 19.39
CA ARG A 13 7.48 -3.45 20.74
C ARG A 13 8.33 -2.20 21.02
N MET A 14 8.99 -1.62 20.03
CA MET A 14 9.76 -0.38 20.19
C MET A 14 8.88 0.86 20.47
N SER A 15 7.59 0.78 20.23
CA SER A 15 6.62 1.85 20.54
C SER A 15 6.27 1.95 22.04
N ALA A 16 6.69 1.01 22.87
CA ALA A 16 6.35 0.91 24.30
C ALA A 16 7.43 1.46 25.25
N ILE A 17 8.48 2.10 24.75
CA ILE A 17 9.51 2.73 25.61
C ILE A 17 9.13 4.19 25.86
N ALA A 18 8.87 4.47 27.15
CA ALA A 18 8.33 5.68 27.75
C ALA A 18 9.21 6.94 27.57
N PRO A 19 8.65 8.14 27.85
CA PRO A 19 9.23 9.44 27.49
C PRO A 19 10.18 9.95 28.57
N GLY A 20 11.28 10.50 28.13
CA GLY A 20 12.16 11.26 28.99
C GLY A 20 12.99 12.25 28.20
N VAL A 21 12.77 13.51 28.53
CA VAL A 21 13.51 14.73 28.19
C VAL A 21 12.90 15.56 27.06
N MET A 22 12.14 16.53 27.54
CA MET A 22 11.66 17.74 26.88
C MET A 22 12.82 18.76 26.80
N LEU A 23 13.11 19.30 25.65
CA LEU A 23 13.72 20.62 25.54
C LEU A 23 13.03 21.43 24.45
N LEU A 24 12.41 22.51 24.90
CA LEU A 24 11.75 23.55 24.10
C LEU A 24 12.82 24.35 23.30
N LEU A 25 12.55 24.57 22.03
CA LEU A 25 12.90 25.82 21.36
C LEU A 25 11.83 26.12 20.32
N ALA A 26 11.08 27.18 20.59
CA ALA A 26 10.15 27.82 19.69
C ALA A 26 10.90 28.82 18.80
N MET A 27 10.33 29.05 17.62
CA MET A 27 10.39 30.19 16.69
C MET A 27 10.28 29.61 15.27
N GLY A 28 9.42 29.97 14.40
CA GLY A 28 8.66 31.10 14.05
C GLY A 28 8.34 31.03 12.59
N GLY A 29 7.09 31.25 12.25
CA GLY A 29 6.60 32.10 11.18
C GLY A 29 6.64 31.70 9.72
N CYS A 30 5.43 31.48 9.18
CA CYS A 30 4.88 32.01 7.94
C CYS A 30 5.59 31.78 6.60
N GLY A 31 4.80 31.24 5.66
CA GLY A 31 5.00 31.42 4.24
C GLY A 31 4.39 30.30 3.41
N MET A 32 3.07 30.31 3.20
CA MET A 32 2.45 29.46 2.19
C MET A 32 2.66 30.11 0.81
N ASN A 33 3.72 29.71 0.13
CA ASN A 33 3.82 29.84 -1.32
C ASN A 33 3.84 28.45 -1.91
N GLY A 34 3.15 28.22 -3.04
CA GLY A 34 3.11 26.97 -3.77
C GLY A 34 4.54 26.53 -4.16
N ALA A 35 5.23 25.91 -3.23
CA ALA A 35 6.58 25.45 -3.42
C ALA A 35 6.57 24.24 -4.35
N ASN A 36 7.36 24.26 -5.41
CA ASN A 36 7.77 23.06 -6.12
C ASN A 36 8.34 22.09 -5.07
N VAL A 37 7.71 20.92 -4.95
CA VAL A 37 8.20 19.88 -4.04
C VAL A 37 9.59 19.47 -4.50
N THR A 38 10.60 19.77 -3.71
CA THR A 38 11.99 19.41 -4.01
C THR A 38 12.28 17.97 -3.61
N ASP A 39 13.31 17.35 -4.20
CA ASP A 39 13.86 16.05 -3.80
C ASP A 39 14.09 15.97 -2.29
N GLU A 40 14.67 17.01 -1.72
CA GLU A 40 14.99 17.12 -0.30
C GLU A 40 13.74 17.05 0.58
N ASP A 41 12.62 17.60 0.13
CA ASP A 41 11.36 17.56 0.85
C ASP A 41 10.75 16.15 0.86
N LEU A 42 10.79 15.41 -0.26
CA LEU A 42 10.28 14.03 -0.34
C LEU A 42 11.15 13.03 0.44
N GLU A 43 12.43 13.24 0.56
CA GLU A 43 13.34 12.39 1.33
C GLU A 43 13.28 12.64 2.85
N THR A 44 12.51 13.64 3.31
CA THR A 44 12.31 13.92 4.74
C THR A 44 11.43 12.85 5.41
N SER A 45 11.91 12.34 6.55
CA SER A 45 11.14 11.38 7.36
C SER A 45 9.99 12.07 8.08
N VAL A 46 8.77 11.57 7.92
CA VAL A 46 7.55 12.08 8.60
C VAL A 46 7.20 11.28 9.84
N CYS A 47 7.62 10.02 9.95
CA CYS A 47 7.38 9.15 11.10
C CYS A 47 8.58 9.08 12.07
N GLY A 48 9.32 10.18 12.19
CA GLY A 48 10.50 10.32 13.06
C GLY A 48 11.82 10.09 12.32
N LYS A 49 12.75 11.00 12.56
CA LYS A 49 14.04 11.12 11.84
C LYS A 49 14.85 9.82 11.77
N PHE A 50 14.85 9.03 12.82
CA PHE A 50 15.60 7.76 12.88
C PHE A 50 14.69 6.53 12.76
N ARG A 51 13.48 6.59 13.29
CA ARG A 51 12.55 5.47 13.33
C ARG A 51 12.10 5.05 11.94
N GLU A 52 11.68 5.99 11.12
CA GLU A 52 11.19 5.70 9.77
C GLU A 52 12.28 5.09 8.87
N PRO A 53 13.50 5.67 8.76
CA PRO A 53 14.57 5.06 7.99
C PRO A 53 14.94 3.66 8.45
N LEU A 54 14.97 3.43 9.78
CA LEU A 54 15.29 2.13 10.34
C LEU A 54 14.20 1.09 10.00
N ALA A 55 12.93 1.47 10.14
CA ALA A 55 11.81 0.59 9.80
C ALA A 55 11.85 0.19 8.31
N PHE A 56 12.01 1.16 7.40
CA PHE A 56 12.11 0.86 5.98
C PHE A 56 13.36 0.05 5.63
N TRP A 57 14.49 0.27 6.32
CA TRP A 57 15.68 -0.55 6.15
C TRP A 57 15.41 -2.01 6.54
N GLN A 58 14.77 -2.27 7.68
CA GLN A 58 14.42 -3.62 8.13
C GLN A 58 13.48 -4.31 7.14
N PHE A 59 12.44 -3.64 6.68
CA PHE A 59 11.48 -4.20 5.74
C PHE A 59 12.08 -4.45 4.36
N ARG A 60 12.91 -3.53 3.87
CA ARG A 60 13.65 -3.73 2.62
C ARG A 60 14.61 -4.91 2.71
N SER A 61 15.32 -5.03 3.83
CA SER A 61 16.22 -6.17 4.07
C SER A 61 15.44 -7.49 4.10
N ALA A 62 14.24 -7.51 4.68
CA ALA A 62 13.37 -8.68 4.71
C ALA A 62 12.77 -9.00 3.33
N ALA A 63 12.49 -7.99 2.49
CA ALA A 63 12.03 -8.18 1.12
C ALA A 63 13.11 -8.83 0.23
N GLY A 64 14.37 -8.57 0.53
CA GLY A 64 15.50 -9.06 -0.26
C GLY A 64 15.72 -8.30 -1.55
N MET A 65 16.27 -8.97 -2.55
CA MET A 65 16.59 -8.41 -3.85
C MET A 65 15.61 -8.90 -4.92
N ALA A 66 15.37 -8.08 -5.93
CA ALA A 66 14.64 -8.50 -7.12
C ALA A 66 15.39 -9.62 -7.85
N ASP A 67 14.62 -10.59 -8.36
CA ASP A 67 15.16 -11.75 -9.07
C ASP A 67 14.29 -12.08 -10.29
N GLU A 68 14.80 -11.79 -11.47
CA GLU A 68 14.11 -12.02 -12.74
C GLU A 68 13.74 -13.51 -12.97
N ARG A 69 14.38 -14.45 -12.29
CA ARG A 69 14.02 -15.87 -12.37
C ARG A 69 12.61 -16.13 -11.89
N ARG A 70 12.08 -15.33 -10.95
CA ARG A 70 10.72 -15.46 -10.41
C ARG A 70 9.64 -15.17 -11.44
N ILE A 71 9.96 -14.39 -12.47
CA ILE A 71 8.98 -13.93 -13.49
C ILE A 71 9.13 -14.64 -14.83
N ARG A 72 10.21 -15.38 -15.09
CA ARG A 72 10.52 -15.99 -16.40
C ARG A 72 9.43 -16.90 -16.97
N SER A 73 8.68 -17.59 -16.11
CA SER A 73 7.61 -18.50 -16.52
C SER A 73 6.24 -17.83 -16.59
N ILE A 74 6.14 -16.55 -16.25
CA ILE A 74 4.88 -15.82 -16.23
C ILE A 74 4.58 -15.30 -17.63
N ARG A 75 3.45 -15.71 -18.20
CA ARG A 75 3.01 -15.23 -19.52
C ARG A 75 2.43 -13.83 -19.44
N ASP A 76 2.56 -13.08 -20.52
CA ASP A 76 1.99 -11.73 -20.70
C ASP A 76 2.47 -10.73 -19.63
N ILE A 77 3.70 -10.89 -19.18
CA ILE A 77 4.36 -9.98 -18.24
C ILE A 77 5.20 -8.95 -19.00
N GLU A 78 5.09 -7.70 -18.58
CA GLU A 78 5.89 -6.57 -19.05
C GLU A 78 6.62 -5.95 -17.88
N ARG A 79 7.89 -5.55 -18.09
CA ARG A 79 8.63 -4.74 -17.12
C ARG A 79 8.15 -3.29 -17.20
N LEU A 80 7.90 -2.69 -16.06
CA LEU A 80 7.50 -1.29 -15.95
C LEU A 80 8.68 -0.41 -15.52
N SER A 81 8.67 0.81 -16.03
CA SER A 81 9.51 1.91 -15.58
C SER A 81 8.64 3.16 -15.48
N PHE A 82 8.69 3.84 -14.33
CA PHE A 82 7.92 5.05 -14.07
C PHE A 82 8.83 6.14 -13.51
N ALA A 83 8.92 7.26 -14.23
CA ALA A 83 9.65 8.43 -13.76
C ALA A 83 8.77 9.25 -12.80
N THR A 84 9.23 9.43 -11.58
CA THR A 84 8.56 10.25 -10.57
C THR A 84 8.82 11.75 -10.83
N ARG A 85 8.02 12.62 -10.21
CA ARG A 85 8.15 14.08 -10.35
C ARG A 85 9.52 14.63 -9.91
N ASP A 86 10.21 13.90 -9.03
CA ASP A 86 11.54 14.23 -8.52
C ASP A 86 12.66 13.47 -9.26
N GLY A 87 12.37 12.92 -10.44
CA GLY A 87 13.34 12.32 -11.35
C GLY A 87 13.82 10.91 -10.98
N ARG A 88 13.26 10.26 -9.96
CA ARG A 88 13.58 8.87 -9.64
C ARG A 88 12.85 7.92 -10.58
N VAL A 89 13.44 6.76 -10.83
CA VAL A 89 12.81 5.72 -11.65
C VAL A 89 12.31 4.61 -10.73
N LEU A 90 11.00 4.34 -10.80
CA LEU A 90 10.40 3.20 -10.14
C LEU A 90 10.26 2.05 -11.11
N GLY A 91 10.72 0.86 -10.69
CA GLY A 91 10.58 -0.37 -11.43
C GLY A 91 9.38 -1.19 -10.95
N GLY A 92 8.92 -2.08 -11.80
CA GLY A 92 7.83 -2.98 -11.47
C GLY A 92 7.45 -3.88 -12.62
N TYR A 93 6.26 -4.46 -12.53
CA TYR A 93 5.73 -5.35 -13.57
C TYR A 93 4.25 -5.13 -13.81
N LYS A 94 3.86 -5.42 -15.05
CA LYS A 94 2.47 -5.45 -15.50
C LYS A 94 2.14 -6.85 -16.02
N LEU A 95 1.00 -7.39 -15.62
CA LEU A 95 0.36 -8.51 -16.32
C LEU A 95 -0.67 -7.94 -17.29
N ARG A 96 -0.53 -8.28 -18.54
CA ARG A 96 -1.41 -7.80 -19.60
C ARG A 96 -2.57 -8.77 -19.82
N ALA A 97 -3.80 -8.27 -19.69
CA ALA A 97 -4.99 -9.01 -20.06
C ALA A 97 -5.16 -9.00 -21.60
N ALA A 98 -5.80 -10.02 -22.15
CA ALA A 98 -6.09 -10.10 -23.58
C ALA A 98 -7.06 -9.00 -24.04
N HIS A 99 -8.08 -8.72 -23.22
CA HIS A 99 -9.13 -7.72 -23.50
C HIS A 99 -9.38 -6.89 -22.24
N PRO A 100 -8.46 -5.94 -21.89
CA PRO A 100 -8.54 -5.26 -20.60
C PRO A 100 -9.79 -4.36 -20.51
N ARG A 101 -10.66 -4.64 -19.54
CA ARG A 101 -11.77 -3.76 -19.17
C ARG A 101 -11.32 -2.56 -18.35
N GLY A 102 -10.16 -2.67 -17.71
CA GLY A 102 -9.61 -1.65 -16.84
C GLY A 102 -8.24 -2.04 -16.34
N TYR A 103 -7.71 -1.26 -15.43
CA TYR A 103 -6.49 -1.62 -14.71
C TYR A 103 -6.77 -1.94 -13.24
N LEU A 104 -5.91 -2.75 -12.65
CA LEU A 104 -5.77 -2.96 -11.22
C LEU A 104 -4.36 -2.52 -10.80
N LEU A 105 -4.25 -1.43 -10.06
CA LEU A 105 -3.00 -1.06 -9.39
C LEU A 105 -2.96 -1.72 -8.02
N VAL A 106 -1.96 -2.56 -7.82
CA VAL A 106 -1.74 -3.23 -6.52
C VAL A 106 -0.59 -2.54 -5.80
N ALA A 107 -0.87 -2.09 -4.57
CA ALA A 107 0.14 -1.67 -3.62
C ALA A 107 0.36 -2.80 -2.62
N GLN A 108 1.56 -3.37 -2.64
CA GLN A 108 1.91 -4.54 -1.86
C GLN A 108 2.06 -4.23 -0.37
N GLY A 109 2.09 -5.29 0.44
CA GLY A 109 2.50 -5.18 1.83
C GLY A 109 3.98 -4.80 1.96
N ASN A 110 4.35 -4.33 3.14
CA ASN A 110 5.76 -4.08 3.43
C ASN A 110 6.57 -5.40 3.41
N ALA A 111 7.86 -5.31 3.14
CA ALA A 111 8.73 -6.47 2.95
C ALA A 111 8.33 -7.41 1.79
N MET A 112 7.68 -6.87 0.77
CA MET A 112 7.35 -7.57 -0.48
C MET A 112 7.95 -6.85 -1.68
N LEU A 113 8.26 -7.61 -2.74
CA LEU A 113 8.69 -7.08 -4.04
C LEU A 113 7.66 -7.44 -5.11
N ALA A 114 7.61 -6.62 -6.16
CA ALA A 114 6.71 -6.82 -7.28
C ALA A 114 6.90 -8.20 -7.95
N ASP A 115 8.14 -8.65 -8.12
CA ASP A 115 8.47 -9.95 -8.69
C ASP A 115 8.04 -11.15 -7.83
N THR A 116 7.87 -10.94 -6.51
CA THR A 116 7.42 -12.01 -5.60
C THR A 116 5.92 -12.22 -5.61
N ILE A 117 5.15 -11.21 -5.98
CA ILE A 117 3.69 -11.26 -5.90
C ILE A 117 2.98 -11.25 -7.25
N ILE A 118 3.63 -10.72 -8.30
CA ILE A 118 2.96 -10.50 -9.59
C ILE A 118 2.35 -11.79 -10.17
N GLY A 119 3.04 -12.93 -10.01
CA GLY A 119 2.56 -14.21 -10.55
C GLY A 119 1.23 -14.68 -9.94
N ILE A 120 1.03 -14.47 -8.65
CA ILE A 120 -0.23 -14.86 -7.98
C ILE A 120 -1.38 -13.91 -8.30
N LEU A 121 -1.07 -12.70 -8.78
CA LEU A 121 -2.07 -11.71 -9.22
C LEU A 121 -2.59 -12.00 -10.64
N ALA A 122 -2.07 -13.03 -11.33
CA ALA A 122 -2.62 -13.50 -12.61
C ALA A 122 -4.11 -13.84 -12.51
N TYR A 123 -4.60 -14.15 -11.31
CA TYR A 123 -6.03 -14.31 -10.99
C TYR A 123 -6.88 -13.13 -11.49
N PHE A 124 -6.38 -11.90 -11.38
CA PHE A 124 -7.08 -10.69 -11.82
C PHE A 124 -6.88 -10.41 -13.31
N ARG A 125 -5.69 -10.70 -13.87
CA ARG A 125 -5.45 -10.67 -15.32
C ARG A 125 -6.43 -11.57 -16.07
N ASP A 126 -6.65 -12.78 -15.56
CA ASP A 126 -7.58 -13.77 -16.13
C ASP A 126 -9.06 -13.35 -16.00
N ARG A 127 -9.33 -12.15 -15.44
CA ARG A 127 -10.63 -11.46 -15.34
C ARG A 127 -10.64 -10.13 -16.08
N ASP A 128 -9.85 -10.04 -17.14
CA ASP A 128 -9.74 -8.89 -18.04
C ASP A 128 -9.26 -7.60 -17.35
N LEU A 129 -8.33 -7.71 -16.39
CA LEU A 129 -7.67 -6.55 -15.79
C LEU A 129 -6.18 -6.53 -16.12
N ASP A 130 -5.69 -5.41 -16.63
CA ASP A 130 -4.27 -5.11 -16.63
C ASP A 130 -3.79 -4.90 -15.20
N VAL A 131 -2.91 -5.75 -14.69
CA VAL A 131 -2.45 -5.68 -13.30
C VAL A 131 -1.10 -5.01 -13.22
N HIS A 132 -1.01 -3.92 -12.49
CA HIS A 132 0.21 -3.13 -12.29
C HIS A 132 0.71 -3.27 -10.86
N VAL A 133 2.00 -3.57 -10.69
CA VAL A 133 2.69 -3.59 -9.39
C VAL A 133 4.02 -2.89 -9.55
N TYR A 134 4.29 -1.90 -8.71
CA TYR A 134 5.59 -1.21 -8.66
C TYR A 134 6.28 -1.53 -7.34
N ASP A 135 7.59 -1.76 -7.37
CA ASP A 135 8.39 -1.76 -6.16
C ASP A 135 8.36 -0.38 -5.54
N TYR A 136 8.22 -0.32 -4.22
CA TYR A 136 8.29 0.97 -3.51
C TYR A 136 9.67 1.61 -3.72
N ARG A 137 9.71 2.93 -3.70
CA ARG A 137 10.96 3.70 -3.75
C ARG A 137 12.01 3.09 -2.83
N GLY A 138 13.19 2.77 -3.38
CA GLY A 138 14.30 2.13 -2.69
C GLY A 138 14.16 0.63 -2.44
N TYR A 139 13.10 -0.02 -2.97
CA TYR A 139 12.93 -1.46 -2.96
C TYR A 139 13.22 -2.05 -4.36
N GLY A 140 13.64 -3.30 -4.40
CA GLY A 140 13.75 -4.10 -5.62
C GLY A 140 14.38 -3.37 -6.79
N LEU A 141 13.56 -3.05 -7.79
CA LEU A 141 13.96 -2.35 -9.02
C LEU A 141 13.84 -0.83 -8.95
N SER A 142 13.35 -0.28 -7.84
CA SER A 142 13.07 1.15 -7.70
C SER A 142 14.21 1.91 -7.06
N GLU A 143 14.53 3.07 -7.62
CA GLU A 143 15.54 4.00 -7.12
C GLU A 143 15.06 4.78 -5.89
N GLY A 144 15.97 5.57 -5.30
CA GLY A 144 15.70 6.54 -4.23
C GLY A 144 15.67 5.95 -2.83
N LYS A 145 15.23 6.76 -1.87
CA LYS A 145 15.15 6.38 -0.46
C LYS A 145 13.71 6.13 -0.03
N SER A 146 13.47 5.02 0.65
CA SER A 146 12.16 4.67 1.17
C SER A 146 11.75 5.63 2.29
N ARG A 147 10.74 6.46 2.02
CA ARG A 147 10.08 7.38 2.96
C ARG A 147 8.59 7.34 2.70
N LEU A 148 7.78 7.33 3.76
CA LEU A 148 6.34 7.26 3.63
C LEU A 148 5.79 8.37 2.72
N LYS A 149 6.23 9.62 2.96
CA LYS A 149 5.82 10.79 2.17
C LYS A 149 6.14 10.61 0.69
N ALA A 150 7.36 10.15 0.37
CA ALA A 150 7.80 9.92 -1.00
C ALA A 150 6.98 8.81 -1.68
N ILE A 151 6.79 7.67 -1.01
CA ILE A 151 6.04 6.53 -1.57
C ILE A 151 4.57 6.92 -1.81
N VAL A 152 3.95 7.68 -0.90
CA VAL A 152 2.58 8.20 -1.10
C VAL A 152 2.53 9.14 -2.31
N SER A 153 3.53 10.03 -2.47
CA SER A 153 3.64 10.90 -3.65
C SER A 153 3.78 10.11 -4.94
N ASP A 154 4.64 9.09 -4.94
CA ASP A 154 4.84 8.20 -6.09
C ASP A 154 3.55 7.53 -6.53
N TYR A 155 2.80 6.97 -5.59
CA TYR A 155 1.54 6.29 -5.91
C TYR A 155 0.45 7.26 -6.37
N ARG A 156 0.44 8.50 -5.91
CA ARG A 156 -0.42 9.55 -6.45
C ARG A 156 -0.10 9.83 -7.91
N ASP A 157 1.17 9.93 -8.26
CA ASP A 157 1.62 10.15 -9.62
C ASP A 157 1.34 8.96 -10.53
N ILE A 158 1.54 7.72 -10.03
CA ILE A 158 1.20 6.49 -10.75
C ILE A 158 -0.31 6.42 -11.04
N VAL A 159 -1.17 6.68 -10.06
CA VAL A 159 -2.64 6.71 -10.24
C VAL A 159 -3.01 7.75 -11.29
N THR A 160 -2.46 8.95 -11.19
CA THR A 160 -2.71 10.03 -12.17
C THR A 160 -2.29 9.60 -13.58
N SER A 161 -1.12 9.01 -13.72
CA SER A 161 -0.60 8.52 -15.00
C SER A 161 -1.45 7.39 -15.59
N LEU A 162 -1.87 6.42 -14.76
CA LEU A 162 -2.74 5.33 -15.21
C LEU A 162 -4.12 5.84 -15.62
N ASN A 163 -4.68 6.81 -14.90
CA ASN A 163 -5.95 7.44 -15.24
C ASN A 163 -5.91 8.17 -16.60
N ALA A 164 -4.75 8.71 -16.97
CA ALA A 164 -4.55 9.36 -18.27
C ALA A 164 -4.45 8.38 -19.46
N ARG A 165 -4.32 7.06 -19.22
CA ARG A 165 -4.15 6.05 -20.27
C ARG A 165 -5.44 5.58 -20.95
N GLY A 166 -6.60 6.14 -20.58
CA GLY A 166 -7.88 5.84 -21.21
C GLY A 166 -8.52 4.50 -20.84
N TYR A 167 -8.10 3.88 -19.74
CA TYR A 167 -8.79 2.70 -19.20
C TYR A 167 -10.23 3.04 -18.81
N ALA A 168 -11.18 2.17 -19.18
CA ALA A 168 -12.59 2.35 -18.87
C ALA A 168 -12.89 2.21 -17.37
N ARG A 169 -12.10 1.38 -16.67
CA ARG A 169 -12.24 1.11 -15.22
C ARG A 169 -10.90 1.21 -14.51
N ARG A 170 -10.94 1.71 -13.27
CA ARG A 170 -9.78 2.10 -12.45
C ARG A 170 -9.89 1.48 -11.07
N TYR A 171 -9.17 0.39 -10.85
CA TYR A 171 -9.27 -0.38 -9.61
C TYR A 171 -7.97 -0.31 -8.83
N LEU A 172 -8.10 -0.24 -7.51
CA LEU A 172 -6.98 -0.16 -6.58
C LEU A 172 -7.11 -1.29 -5.54
N TYR A 173 -5.99 -1.94 -5.24
CA TYR A 173 -5.93 -2.98 -4.21
C TYR A 173 -4.69 -2.77 -3.35
N GLY A 174 -4.89 -2.37 -2.09
CA GLY A 174 -3.84 -2.14 -1.11
C GLY A 174 -3.81 -3.22 -0.05
N MET A 175 -2.69 -3.92 0.07
CA MET A 175 -2.46 -4.94 1.10
C MET A 175 -1.59 -4.37 2.21
N SER A 176 -2.02 -4.46 3.48
CA SER A 176 -1.23 -4.02 4.63
C SER A 176 -0.77 -2.55 4.47
N MET A 177 0.54 -2.28 4.44
CA MET A 177 1.08 -0.96 4.15
C MET A 177 0.57 -0.38 2.82
N GLY A 178 0.29 -1.22 1.83
CA GLY A 178 -0.27 -0.78 0.55
C GLY A 178 -1.63 -0.10 0.68
N GLY A 179 -2.45 -0.52 1.64
CA GLY A 179 -3.70 0.18 1.96
C GLY A 179 -3.45 1.55 2.57
N VAL A 180 -2.46 1.69 3.46
CA VAL A 180 -2.03 3.01 3.98
C VAL A 180 -1.60 3.92 2.84
N ILE A 181 -0.78 3.40 1.92
CA ILE A 181 -0.25 4.19 0.80
C ILE A 181 -1.38 4.62 -0.13
N LEU A 182 -2.24 3.70 -0.57
CA LEU A 182 -3.31 4.03 -1.52
C LEU A 182 -4.33 4.99 -0.93
N THR A 183 -4.77 4.79 0.31
CA THR A 183 -5.71 5.72 0.96
C THR A 183 -5.14 7.13 1.06
N ASN A 184 -3.86 7.27 1.39
CA ASN A 184 -3.18 8.56 1.42
C ASN A 184 -2.95 9.15 0.01
N ALA A 185 -2.68 8.31 -0.98
CA ALA A 185 -2.41 8.75 -2.35
C ALA A 185 -3.67 9.32 -3.02
N VAL A 186 -4.83 8.65 -2.88
CA VAL A 186 -6.08 9.07 -3.50
C VAL A 186 -6.91 9.98 -2.60
N GLY A 187 -6.69 9.93 -1.28
CA GLY A 187 -7.45 10.70 -0.30
C GLY A 187 -8.97 10.50 -0.44
N ALA A 188 -9.73 11.47 0.05
CA ALA A 188 -11.19 11.49 -0.14
C ALA A 188 -11.63 11.90 -1.57
N GLY A 189 -10.68 12.29 -2.45
CA GLY A 189 -10.96 12.88 -3.75
C GLY A 189 -11.32 11.89 -4.87
N GLY A 190 -11.02 10.61 -4.71
CA GLY A 190 -11.36 9.59 -5.72
C GLY A 190 -10.32 9.45 -6.82
N GLY A 191 -10.76 9.34 -8.08
CA GLY A 191 -9.87 8.99 -9.21
C GLY A 191 -9.78 7.48 -9.44
N TYR A 192 -10.67 6.71 -8.79
CA TYR A 192 -10.82 5.26 -8.92
C TYR A 192 -12.31 4.87 -8.93
N ASP A 193 -12.61 3.71 -9.50
CA ASP A 193 -13.97 3.15 -9.51
C ASP A 193 -14.21 2.21 -8.32
N ALA A 194 -13.18 1.50 -7.85
CA ALA A 194 -13.23 0.77 -6.59
C ALA A 194 -11.82 0.66 -5.94
N LEU A 195 -11.79 0.67 -4.60
CA LEU A 195 -10.60 0.48 -3.79
C LEU A 195 -10.84 -0.60 -2.73
N VAL A 196 -9.98 -1.62 -2.72
CA VAL A 196 -9.95 -2.62 -1.64
C VAL A 196 -8.76 -2.35 -0.72
N ILE A 197 -9.03 -2.28 0.56
CA ILE A 197 -8.06 -2.10 1.65
C ILE A 197 -8.03 -3.40 2.46
N ASP A 198 -6.98 -4.19 2.28
CA ASP A 198 -6.88 -5.53 2.87
C ASP A 198 -5.85 -5.55 4.01
N SER A 199 -6.34 -5.81 5.22
CA SER A 199 -5.48 -5.95 6.41
C SER A 199 -4.55 -4.75 6.65
N SER A 200 -5.09 -3.55 6.54
CA SER A 200 -4.36 -2.30 6.78
C SER A 200 -4.79 -1.66 8.10
N PRO A 201 -3.86 -1.06 8.87
CA PRO A 201 -4.22 -0.43 10.14
C PRO A 201 -5.09 0.81 9.92
N SER A 202 -5.99 1.09 10.86
CA SER A 202 -6.81 2.32 10.88
C SER A 202 -5.95 3.57 11.04
N ARG A 203 -4.91 3.44 11.87
CA ARG A 203 -4.01 4.53 12.24
C ARG A 203 -2.56 4.07 12.22
N ILE A 204 -1.68 4.98 11.82
CA ILE A 204 -0.23 4.84 11.93
C ILE A 204 0.39 5.93 12.82
N SER A 205 -0.42 6.86 13.31
CA SER A 205 0.01 7.92 14.24
C SER A 205 0.57 7.35 15.55
N GLY A 206 0.04 6.22 16.04
CA GLY A 206 0.61 5.48 17.16
C GLY A 206 2.04 4.97 16.94
N LEU A 207 2.51 4.95 15.70
CA LEU A 207 3.90 4.62 15.33
C LEU A 207 4.80 5.87 15.22
N GLY A 208 4.29 7.05 15.60
CA GLY A 208 5.00 8.32 15.53
C GLY A 208 4.93 9.02 14.17
N CYS A 209 3.98 8.62 13.32
CA CYS A 209 3.64 9.35 12.11
C CYS A 209 2.64 10.48 12.42
N PRO A 210 2.56 11.54 11.60
CA PRO A 210 1.49 12.52 11.73
C PRO A 210 0.12 11.86 11.51
N GLU A 211 -0.89 12.30 12.25
CA GLU A 211 -2.28 11.81 12.09
C GLU A 211 -2.84 12.05 10.68
N SER A 212 -2.29 13.01 9.94
CA SER A 212 -2.66 13.27 8.56
C SER A 212 -2.37 12.09 7.62
N TYR A 213 -1.57 11.10 8.07
CA TYR A 213 -1.31 9.85 7.34
C TYR A 213 -2.17 8.67 7.83
N ASP A 214 -3.02 8.85 8.82
CA ASP A 214 -3.92 7.80 9.29
C ASP A 214 -4.96 7.44 8.22
N PRO A 215 -5.04 6.19 7.75
CA PRO A 215 -5.98 5.77 6.69
C PRO A 215 -7.42 6.16 6.96
N VAL A 216 -7.87 6.08 8.21
CA VAL A 216 -9.24 6.40 8.59
C VAL A 216 -9.63 7.85 8.29
N ARG A 217 -8.68 8.79 8.25
CA ARG A 217 -8.92 10.21 7.91
C ARG A 217 -9.16 10.46 6.43
N HIS A 218 -8.83 9.49 5.58
CA HIS A 218 -8.95 9.59 4.13
C HIS A 218 -10.20 8.90 3.56
N ILE A 219 -11.07 8.38 4.42
CA ILE A 219 -12.30 7.74 3.97
C ILE A 219 -13.30 8.83 3.54
N PRO A 220 -13.78 8.80 2.29
CA PRO A 220 -14.72 9.80 1.77
C PRO A 220 -16.08 9.73 2.48
N PRO A 221 -16.90 10.79 2.40
CA PRO A 221 -18.27 10.78 2.93
C PRO A 221 -19.14 9.66 2.33
N ASP A 222 -18.97 9.36 1.04
CA ASP A 222 -19.55 8.20 0.37
C ASP A 222 -18.44 7.16 0.14
N ALA A 223 -18.44 6.09 0.91
CA ALA A 223 -17.50 4.99 0.82
C ALA A 223 -18.04 3.78 0.03
N SER A 224 -19.12 3.91 -0.74
CA SER A 224 -19.74 2.81 -1.49
C SER A 224 -18.76 2.08 -2.44
N ARG A 225 -17.70 2.77 -2.88
CA ARG A 225 -16.62 2.25 -3.72
C ARG A 225 -15.44 1.67 -2.94
N LEU A 226 -15.55 1.58 -1.61
CA LEU A 226 -14.50 1.03 -0.75
C LEU A 226 -14.90 -0.31 -0.15
N MET A 227 -13.94 -1.23 -0.08
CA MET A 227 -14.05 -2.44 0.71
C MET A 227 -12.87 -2.57 1.66
N VAL A 228 -13.16 -2.83 2.94
CA VAL A 228 -12.16 -3.23 3.94
C VAL A 228 -12.25 -4.72 4.17
N ILE A 229 -11.11 -5.40 4.13
CA ILE A 229 -10.99 -6.82 4.49
C ILE A 229 -10.19 -6.93 5.79
N MET A 230 -10.71 -7.73 6.73
CA MET A 230 -10.05 -8.06 7.98
C MET A 230 -10.15 -9.55 8.27
N GLY A 231 -9.02 -10.14 8.65
CA GLY A 231 -8.91 -11.55 8.98
C GLY A 231 -8.80 -11.78 10.48
N SER A 232 -9.63 -12.69 11.04
CA SER A 232 -9.55 -13.02 12.46
C SER A 232 -8.27 -13.78 12.84
N ARG A 233 -7.57 -14.36 11.85
CA ARG A 233 -6.27 -15.02 12.04
C ARG A 233 -5.07 -14.14 11.70
N ASP A 234 -5.31 -12.86 11.36
CA ASP A 234 -4.22 -11.92 11.07
C ASP A 234 -3.48 -11.57 12.38
N ARG A 235 -2.22 -12.01 12.45
CA ARG A 235 -1.32 -11.74 13.58
C ARG A 235 -0.36 -10.59 13.32
N VAL A 236 -0.38 -10.04 12.12
CA VAL A 236 0.45 -8.90 11.71
C VAL A 236 -0.30 -7.60 11.98
N ILE A 237 -1.51 -7.49 11.44
CA ILE A 237 -2.45 -6.40 11.71
C ILE A 237 -3.72 -7.02 12.30
N PRO A 238 -3.79 -7.19 13.63
CA PRO A 238 -4.91 -7.85 14.28
C PRO A 238 -6.21 -7.03 14.13
N PRO A 239 -7.39 -7.68 14.16
CA PRO A 239 -8.68 -7.01 13.96
C PRO A 239 -8.88 -5.69 14.69
N PRO A 240 -8.54 -5.54 15.99
CA PRO A 240 -8.70 -4.26 16.70
C PRO A 240 -7.96 -3.08 16.07
N ALA A 241 -6.85 -3.34 15.37
CA ALA A 241 -6.10 -2.29 14.67
C ALA A 241 -6.79 -1.80 13.38
N ILE A 242 -7.78 -2.54 12.88
CA ILE A 242 -8.53 -2.26 11.64
C ILE A 242 -9.95 -1.78 11.92
N GLU A 243 -10.49 -2.01 13.12
CA GLU A 243 -11.91 -1.80 13.46
C GLU A 243 -12.39 -0.37 13.20
N GLU A 244 -11.61 0.65 13.56
CA GLU A 244 -12.01 2.05 13.34
C GLU A 244 -12.16 2.36 11.84
N LEU A 245 -11.23 1.86 11.02
CA LEU A 245 -11.30 2.00 9.56
C LEU A 245 -12.51 1.25 8.98
N ALA A 246 -12.75 0.03 9.47
CA ALA A 246 -13.88 -0.79 9.06
C ALA A 246 -15.22 -0.13 9.43
N HIS A 247 -15.35 0.45 10.63
CA HIS A 247 -16.52 1.21 11.04
C HIS A 247 -16.71 2.43 10.15
N ALA A 248 -15.67 3.25 9.94
CA ALA A 248 -15.76 4.45 9.10
C ALA A 248 -16.20 4.13 7.67
N VAL A 249 -15.73 3.00 7.10
CA VAL A 249 -16.14 2.57 5.75
C VAL A 249 -17.59 2.08 5.76
N ARG A 250 -17.98 1.26 6.73
CA ARG A 250 -19.36 0.74 6.84
C ARG A 250 -20.38 1.84 7.04
N ASP A 251 -20.12 2.76 7.95
CA ASP A 251 -21.04 3.87 8.30
C ASP A 251 -21.26 4.85 7.13
N ARG A 252 -20.34 4.83 6.16
CA ARG A 252 -20.40 5.63 4.93
C ARG A 252 -20.78 4.81 3.69
N GLY A 253 -21.43 3.64 3.87
CA GLY A 253 -21.99 2.82 2.78
C GLY A 253 -21.02 1.89 2.08
N GLY A 254 -19.78 1.78 2.56
CA GLY A 254 -18.80 0.83 2.02
C GLY A 254 -18.97 -0.61 2.53
N ARG A 255 -18.24 -1.54 1.94
CA ARG A 255 -18.27 -2.96 2.30
C ARG A 255 -17.19 -3.28 3.33
N VAL A 256 -17.54 -4.07 4.33
CA VAL A 256 -16.57 -4.69 5.27
C VAL A 256 -16.71 -6.19 5.18
N LEU A 257 -15.61 -6.87 4.89
CA LEU A 257 -15.49 -8.32 4.92
C LEU A 257 -14.62 -8.75 6.10
N GLN A 258 -15.24 -9.28 7.14
CA GLN A 258 -14.54 -9.94 8.22
C GLN A 258 -14.58 -11.46 8.00
N SER A 259 -13.42 -12.11 7.91
CA SER A 259 -13.32 -13.55 7.69
C SER A 259 -12.67 -14.25 8.87
N PRO A 260 -13.28 -15.34 9.40
CA PRO A 260 -12.76 -16.05 10.58
C PRO A 260 -11.45 -16.80 10.30
N ASP A 261 -11.13 -17.07 9.05
CA ASP A 261 -9.99 -17.89 8.62
C ASP A 261 -8.92 -17.15 7.79
N PHE A 262 -9.15 -15.88 7.43
CA PHE A 262 -8.11 -15.09 6.77
C PHE A 262 -6.98 -14.75 7.73
N SER A 263 -5.75 -15.04 7.31
CA SER A 263 -4.52 -14.55 7.90
C SER A 263 -4.14 -13.18 7.30
N HIS A 264 -2.88 -12.72 7.49
CA HIS A 264 -2.38 -11.56 6.75
C HIS A 264 -2.31 -11.86 5.24
N PRO A 265 -2.54 -10.88 4.36
CA PRO A 265 -2.52 -11.11 2.92
C PRO A 265 -1.30 -11.91 2.46
N LEU A 266 -1.53 -12.91 1.61
CA LEU A 266 -0.54 -13.85 1.09
C LEU A 266 0.12 -14.77 2.14
N GLN A 267 -0.31 -14.73 3.40
CA GLN A 267 0.12 -15.65 4.46
C GLN A 267 -0.91 -16.76 4.73
N ASP A 268 -2.01 -16.80 3.98
CA ASP A 268 -2.95 -17.92 4.01
C ASP A 268 -2.25 -19.18 3.47
N TYR A 269 -2.03 -20.17 4.34
CA TYR A 269 -1.34 -21.41 3.97
C TYR A 269 -2.18 -22.29 3.05
N ASP A 270 -3.52 -22.27 3.25
CA ASP A 270 -4.44 -23.01 2.40
C ASP A 270 -4.68 -22.22 1.10
N PRO A 271 -4.37 -22.81 -0.06
CA PRO A 271 -4.66 -22.20 -1.35
C PRO A 271 -6.12 -21.83 -1.56
N ALA A 272 -7.06 -22.63 -1.00
CA ALA A 272 -8.50 -22.38 -1.12
C ALA A 272 -8.90 -21.09 -0.38
N ILE A 273 -8.31 -20.81 0.79
CA ILE A 273 -8.54 -19.57 1.54
C ILE A 273 -8.04 -18.36 0.72
N ARG A 274 -6.84 -18.45 0.16
CA ARG A 274 -6.29 -17.39 -0.70
C ARG A 274 -7.13 -17.16 -1.95
N GLN A 275 -7.58 -18.22 -2.62
CA GLN A 275 -8.47 -18.10 -3.78
C GLN A 275 -9.80 -17.46 -3.41
N ARG A 276 -10.37 -17.81 -2.25
CA ARG A 276 -11.58 -17.17 -1.75
C ARG A 276 -11.36 -15.67 -1.49
N ARG A 277 -10.25 -15.29 -0.86
CA ARG A 277 -9.91 -13.86 -0.66
C ARG A 277 -9.88 -13.12 -1.99
N PHE A 278 -9.18 -13.64 -2.99
CA PHE A 278 -9.11 -13.00 -4.30
C PHE A 278 -10.46 -12.98 -5.03
N ARG A 279 -11.31 -14.00 -4.84
CA ARG A 279 -12.67 -13.99 -5.36
C ARG A 279 -13.48 -12.85 -4.75
N GLU A 280 -13.47 -12.68 -3.44
CA GLU A 280 -14.17 -11.57 -2.76
C GLU A 280 -13.68 -10.20 -3.24
N VAL A 281 -12.37 -10.04 -3.43
CA VAL A 281 -11.78 -8.83 -4.00
C VAL A 281 -12.30 -8.60 -5.43
N ALA A 282 -12.22 -9.61 -6.29
CA ALA A 282 -12.65 -9.49 -7.68
C ALA A 282 -14.15 -9.23 -7.81
N GLU A 283 -14.98 -9.90 -7.02
CA GLU A 283 -16.44 -9.67 -7.01
C GLU A 283 -16.79 -8.24 -6.58
N PHE A 284 -16.00 -7.64 -5.69
CA PHE A 284 -16.20 -6.25 -5.31
C PHE A 284 -15.74 -5.29 -6.40
N LEU A 285 -14.56 -5.50 -6.98
CA LEU A 285 -14.00 -4.62 -8.00
C LEU A 285 -14.82 -4.60 -9.30
N LEU A 286 -15.38 -5.75 -9.69
CA LEU A 286 -16.02 -5.96 -11.01
C LEU A 286 -17.54 -5.77 -11.00
N ARG A 287 -18.11 -5.22 -9.95
CA ARG A 287 -19.55 -4.91 -9.83
C ARG A 287 -20.05 -3.95 -10.90
#